data_77a6f2f3df3b93877e54f3909b4c814d
#
_entry.id   77a6f2f3df3b93877e54f3909b4c814d
#
_cell.length_a   1.000
_cell.length_b   1.000
_cell.length_c   1.000
_cell.angle_alpha   90.00
_cell.angle_beta   90.00
_cell.angle_gamma   90.00
#
_symmetry.space_group_name_H-M   'P 1'
#
loop_
_entity.id
_entity.type
_entity.pdbx_description
1 polymer ?
#
loop_
_entity_poly.entity_id
_entity_poly.type
_entity_poly.pdbx_seq_one_letter_code
_entity_poly.pdbx_strand_id
1 'polypeptide(L)'
;MTDVWKPSVTVAAIIEHEGRFLLIEEATSDGIRINQPAGHLDPNESLVQAVVRETLEEAAYDFTPTALVGMYMARYVSARTGEAVTYLRFAFCGDLGQQHDQPLDHGILRRLWMSRDELAACQERHRSPQVLLCIDDYLRGQRAPLAMLNTHPSAYGVENVS
;
A
#
# COMPACT_ATOMS: atom_id res chain seq x y z
N MET A 1 0.46 33.45 5.04
CA MET A 1 1.03 32.41 4.16
C MET A 1 -0.09 31.46 3.77
N THR A 2 -0.30 31.28 2.48
CA THR A 2 -1.21 30.25 2.00
C THR A 2 -0.58 28.88 2.25
N ASP A 3 -1.30 28.00 2.92
CA ASP A 3 -0.84 26.62 3.12
C ASP A 3 -0.68 25.92 1.77
N VAL A 4 0.50 25.37 1.51
CA VAL A 4 0.73 24.62 0.29
C VAL A 4 -0.04 23.30 0.39
N TRP A 5 -0.92 23.07 -0.59
CA TRP A 5 -1.69 21.84 -0.65
C TRP A 5 -0.76 20.62 -0.76
N LYS A 6 -1.10 19.55 -0.03
CA LYS A 6 -0.30 18.32 0.05
C LYS A 6 -1.22 17.10 -0.13
N PRO A 7 -0.86 16.15 -1.00
CA PRO A 7 -1.54 14.86 -1.02
C PRO A 7 -1.11 14.00 0.17
N SER A 8 -1.92 13.02 0.52
CA SER A 8 -1.52 11.94 1.42
C SER A 8 -0.73 10.89 0.64
N VAL A 9 0.52 10.69 1.00
CA VAL A 9 1.38 9.68 0.37
C VAL A 9 1.17 8.33 1.04
N THR A 10 0.90 7.30 0.23
CA THR A 10 0.69 5.94 0.69
C THR A 10 1.54 4.95 -0.09
N VAL A 11 1.76 3.78 0.49
CA VAL A 11 2.45 2.64 -0.12
C VAL A 11 1.54 1.42 -0.11
N ALA A 12 1.74 0.50 -1.05
CA ALA A 12 1.01 -0.75 -1.12
C ALA A 12 1.91 -1.88 -1.63
N ALA A 13 1.71 -3.09 -1.12
CA ALA A 13 2.43 -4.29 -1.52
C ALA A 13 1.58 -5.19 -2.41
N ILE A 14 2.04 -5.46 -3.62
CA ILE A 14 1.46 -6.45 -4.54
C ILE A 14 2.29 -7.72 -4.41
N ILE A 15 1.76 -8.71 -3.72
CA ILE A 15 2.44 -9.96 -3.39
C ILE A 15 1.63 -11.10 -3.98
N GLU A 16 2.22 -11.80 -4.94
CA GLU A 16 1.65 -12.98 -5.58
C GLU A 16 2.32 -14.26 -5.07
N HIS A 17 1.52 -15.26 -4.79
CA HIS A 17 1.97 -16.61 -4.53
C HIS A 17 1.00 -17.61 -5.16
N GLU A 18 1.50 -18.47 -6.03
CA GLU A 18 0.70 -19.51 -6.73
C GLU A 18 -0.58 -18.97 -7.40
N GLY A 19 -0.48 -17.82 -8.07
CA GLY A 19 -1.60 -17.18 -8.77
C GLY A 19 -2.62 -16.48 -7.87
N ARG A 20 -2.31 -16.34 -6.59
CA ARG A 20 -3.15 -15.63 -5.61
C ARG A 20 -2.39 -14.46 -5.02
N PHE A 21 -3.12 -13.42 -4.69
CA PHE A 21 -2.56 -12.18 -4.13
C PHE A 21 -2.86 -12.07 -2.64
N LEU A 22 -1.84 -11.65 -1.87
CA LEU A 22 -2.01 -11.32 -0.45
C LEU A 22 -2.79 -10.02 -0.32
N LEU A 23 -3.92 -10.10 0.34
CA LEU A 23 -4.80 -8.97 0.63
C LEU A 23 -5.10 -8.94 2.13
N ILE A 24 -5.63 -7.83 2.59
CA ILE A 24 -6.15 -7.67 3.95
C ILE A 24 -7.63 -7.28 3.89
N GLU A 25 -8.37 -7.67 4.89
CA GLU A 25 -9.74 -7.22 5.14
C GLU A 25 -9.72 -6.28 6.33
N GLU A 26 -10.17 -5.05 6.13
CA GLU A 26 -10.11 -3.99 7.13
C GLU A 26 -11.49 -3.43 7.48
N ALA A 27 -11.68 -3.08 8.73
CA ALA A 27 -12.84 -2.33 9.19
C ALA A 27 -12.59 -0.83 8.94
N THR A 28 -13.46 -0.20 8.17
CA THR A 28 -13.39 1.23 7.84
C THR A 28 -14.65 1.95 8.26
N SER A 29 -14.64 3.28 8.20
CA SER A 29 -15.86 4.09 8.41
C SER A 29 -16.99 3.76 7.43
N ASP A 30 -16.64 3.23 6.24
CA ASP A 30 -17.57 2.87 5.18
C ASP A 30 -17.86 1.37 5.11
N GLY A 31 -17.58 0.63 6.20
CA GLY A 31 -17.76 -0.81 6.32
C GLY A 31 -16.46 -1.60 6.12
N ILE A 32 -16.62 -2.91 5.97
CA ILE A 32 -15.49 -3.82 5.78
C ILE A 32 -15.04 -3.75 4.33
N ARG A 33 -13.73 -3.54 4.12
CA ARG A 33 -13.12 -3.39 2.79
C ARG A 33 -11.92 -4.31 2.61
N ILE A 34 -11.64 -4.63 1.35
CA ILE A 34 -10.46 -5.38 0.91
C ILE A 34 -9.44 -4.40 0.32
N ASN A 35 -8.19 -4.57 0.72
CA ASN A 35 -7.06 -3.78 0.23
C ASN A 35 -5.81 -4.67 0.10
N GLN A 36 -4.78 -4.19 -0.58
CA GLN A 36 -3.43 -4.71 -0.36
C GLN A 36 -2.97 -4.34 1.05
N PRO A 37 -1.93 -5.00 1.60
CA PRO A 37 -1.17 -4.42 2.71
C PRO A 37 -0.69 -3.03 2.30
N ALA A 38 -1.16 -1.98 2.96
CA ALA A 38 -1.01 -0.60 2.51
C ALA A 38 -1.26 0.40 3.64
N GLY A 39 -0.51 1.50 3.65
CA GLY A 39 -0.71 2.57 4.60
C GLY A 39 0.06 3.83 4.26
N HIS A 40 0.06 4.78 5.17
CA HIS A 40 0.70 6.07 4.98
C HIS A 40 2.22 5.99 5.12
N LEU A 41 2.90 6.85 4.36
CA LEU A 41 4.31 7.14 4.60
C LEU A 41 4.45 7.88 5.94
N ASP A 42 5.30 7.36 6.81
CA ASP A 42 5.61 7.99 8.09
C ASP A 42 6.84 8.91 7.98
N PRO A 43 7.00 9.86 8.89
CA PRO A 43 8.24 10.64 8.98
C PRO A 43 9.46 9.73 9.19
N ASN A 44 10.59 10.13 8.63
CA ASN A 44 11.88 9.47 8.82
C ASN A 44 12.01 8.06 8.22
N GLU A 45 11.21 7.75 7.22
CA GLU A 45 11.34 6.50 6.46
C GLU A 45 11.34 6.75 4.93
N SER A 46 11.91 5.84 4.17
CA SER A 46 11.76 5.80 2.71
C SER A 46 10.46 5.11 2.32
N LEU A 47 10.04 5.29 1.06
CA LEU A 47 8.88 4.56 0.51
C LEU A 47 9.07 3.04 0.59
N VAL A 48 10.29 2.55 0.37
CA VAL A 48 10.61 1.12 0.49
C VAL A 48 10.49 0.65 1.93
N GLN A 49 11.00 1.40 2.89
CA GLN A 49 10.84 1.08 4.31
C GLN A 49 9.37 1.11 4.74
N ALA A 50 8.61 2.08 4.25
CA ALA A 50 7.18 2.19 4.54
C ALA A 50 6.40 0.94 4.10
N VAL A 51 6.61 0.44 2.88
CA VAL A 51 5.88 -0.74 2.40
C VAL A 51 6.29 -2.02 3.12
N VAL A 52 7.54 -2.14 3.53
CA VAL A 52 8.02 -3.25 4.38
C VAL A 52 7.33 -3.21 5.74
N ARG A 53 7.30 -2.05 6.38
CA ARG A 53 6.64 -1.83 7.68
C ARG A 53 5.14 -2.15 7.60
N GLU A 54 4.43 -1.59 6.65
CA GLU A 54 2.98 -1.80 6.49
C GLU A 54 2.64 -3.27 6.22
N THR A 55 3.45 -3.97 5.43
CA THR A 55 3.24 -5.40 5.17
C THR A 55 3.42 -6.23 6.44
N LEU A 56 4.40 -5.89 7.27
CA LEU A 56 4.60 -6.57 8.54
C LEU A 56 3.46 -6.27 9.53
N GLU A 57 3.04 -5.03 9.65
CA GLU A 57 1.99 -4.59 10.58
C GLU A 57 0.61 -5.16 10.20
N GLU A 58 0.24 -5.11 8.93
CA GLU A 58 -1.09 -5.49 8.46
C GLU A 58 -1.23 -6.96 8.05
N ALA A 59 -0.14 -7.59 7.62
CA ALA A 59 -0.17 -8.96 7.15
C ALA A 59 0.73 -9.93 7.93
N ALA A 60 1.57 -9.44 8.83
CA ALA A 60 2.54 -10.21 9.62
C ALA A 60 3.48 -11.06 8.75
N TYR A 61 3.92 -10.50 7.61
CA TYR A 61 4.92 -11.08 6.73
C TYR A 61 6.12 -10.15 6.54
N ASP A 62 7.30 -10.75 6.46
CA ASP A 62 8.44 -10.06 5.87
C ASP A 62 8.20 -9.88 4.37
N PHE A 63 8.62 -8.75 3.85
CA PHE A 63 8.48 -8.41 2.45
C PHE A 63 9.75 -7.76 1.93
N THR A 64 10.25 -8.23 0.80
CA THR A 64 11.39 -7.62 0.12
C THR A 64 10.93 -7.04 -1.21
N PRO A 65 10.69 -5.72 -1.30
CA PRO A 65 10.35 -5.07 -2.57
C PRO A 65 11.46 -5.26 -3.59
N THR A 66 11.10 -5.61 -4.82
CA THR A 66 12.04 -5.79 -5.94
C THR A 66 11.81 -4.81 -7.08
N ALA A 67 10.59 -4.28 -7.20
CA ALA A 67 10.26 -3.29 -8.22
C ALA A 67 9.08 -2.41 -7.78
N LEU A 68 9.01 -1.22 -8.35
CA LEU A 68 7.81 -0.38 -8.33
C LEU A 68 6.86 -0.85 -9.45
N VAL A 69 5.61 -1.16 -9.11
CA VAL A 69 4.58 -1.48 -10.11
C VAL A 69 4.04 -0.20 -10.74
N GLY A 70 3.78 0.81 -9.94
CA GLY A 70 3.30 2.08 -10.44
C GLY A 70 3.07 3.12 -9.34
N MET A 71 2.76 4.33 -9.80
CA MET A 71 2.32 5.45 -8.98
C MET A 71 0.88 5.79 -9.38
N TYR A 72 0.01 5.91 -8.39
CA TYR A 72 -1.42 6.07 -8.61
C TYR A 72 -1.95 7.25 -7.80
N MET A 73 -2.62 8.17 -8.47
CA MET A 73 -3.24 9.30 -7.79
C MET A 73 -4.76 9.21 -7.91
N ALA A 74 -5.44 9.33 -6.78
CA ALA A 74 -6.90 9.35 -6.74
C ALA A 74 -7.41 10.27 -5.63
N ARG A 75 -8.55 10.90 -5.88
CA ARG A 75 -9.23 11.76 -4.93
C ARG A 75 -10.52 11.08 -4.46
N TYR A 76 -10.68 11.03 -3.16
CA TYR A 76 -11.88 10.51 -2.51
C TYR A 76 -12.57 11.62 -1.73
N VAL A 77 -13.89 11.56 -1.72
CA VAL A 77 -14.71 12.41 -0.84
C VAL A 77 -15.40 11.48 0.14
N SER A 78 -15.16 11.71 1.43
CA SER A 78 -15.83 10.94 2.48
C SER A 78 -17.33 11.17 2.42
N ALA A 79 -18.11 10.10 2.28
CA ALA A 79 -19.56 10.16 2.32
C ALA A 79 -20.08 10.64 3.71
N ARG A 80 -19.29 10.39 4.76
CA ARG A 80 -19.64 10.75 6.13
C ARG A 80 -19.34 12.20 6.47
N THR A 81 -18.20 12.74 6.05
CA THR A 81 -17.71 14.08 6.46
C THR A 81 -17.75 15.11 5.33
N GLY A 82 -17.86 14.68 4.07
CA GLY A 82 -17.71 15.55 2.90
C GLY A 82 -16.26 16.00 2.64
N GLU A 83 -15.31 15.59 3.46
CA GLU A 83 -13.91 15.93 3.30
C GLU A 83 -13.30 15.20 2.10
N ALA A 84 -12.49 15.93 1.34
CA ALA A 84 -11.79 15.39 0.19
C ALA A 84 -10.33 15.13 0.53
N VAL A 85 -9.86 13.92 0.26
CA VAL A 85 -8.46 13.53 0.39
C VAL A 85 -7.94 13.04 -0.95
N THR A 86 -6.79 13.57 -1.38
CA THR A 86 -6.06 13.04 -2.54
C THR A 86 -4.92 12.17 -2.05
N TYR A 87 -4.93 10.91 -2.50
CA TYR A 87 -3.87 9.96 -2.22
C TYR A 87 -2.92 9.85 -3.41
N LEU A 88 -1.64 9.81 -3.10
CA LEU A 88 -0.58 9.43 -4.04
C LEU A 88 -0.01 8.10 -3.55
N ARG A 89 -0.37 7.02 -4.24
CA ARG A 89 -0.01 5.65 -3.89
C ARG A 89 1.19 5.18 -4.69
N PHE A 90 2.17 4.63 -4.00
CA PHE A 90 3.30 3.90 -4.59
C PHE A 90 3.09 2.41 -4.35
N ALA A 91 2.85 1.64 -5.42
CA ALA A 91 2.63 0.20 -5.34
C ALA A 91 3.91 -0.55 -5.71
N PHE A 92 4.33 -1.45 -4.83
CA PHE A 92 5.54 -2.27 -4.98
C PHE A 92 5.17 -3.74 -5.15
N CYS A 93 5.95 -4.47 -5.91
CA CYS A 93 5.95 -5.92 -5.88
C CYS A 93 7.30 -6.44 -5.38
N GLY A 94 7.35 -7.70 -4.98
CA GLY A 94 8.57 -8.29 -4.46
C GLY A 94 8.33 -9.66 -3.85
N ASP A 95 9.30 -10.10 -3.08
CA ASP A 95 9.36 -11.45 -2.53
C ASP A 95 8.71 -11.50 -1.14
N LEU A 96 7.83 -12.48 -0.96
CA LEU A 96 7.26 -12.82 0.33
C LEU A 96 8.29 -13.56 1.17
N GLY A 97 8.50 -13.09 2.39
CA GLY A 97 9.40 -13.71 3.35
C GLY A 97 8.67 -14.52 4.42
N GLN A 98 9.23 -14.53 5.62
CA GLN A 98 8.71 -15.29 6.74
C GLN A 98 7.38 -14.70 7.26
N GLN A 99 6.45 -15.60 7.59
CA GLN A 99 5.27 -15.24 8.38
C GLN A 99 5.61 -15.21 9.86
N HIS A 100 5.17 -14.17 10.55
CA HIS A 100 5.34 -13.99 11.98
C HIS A 100 4.05 -14.27 12.73
N ASP A 101 4.19 -14.82 13.94
CA ASP A 101 3.07 -14.99 14.88
C ASP A 101 2.94 -13.72 15.74
N GLN A 102 2.34 -12.70 15.15
CA GLN A 102 2.09 -11.43 15.82
C GLN A 102 0.66 -10.94 15.50
N PRO A 103 0.06 -10.13 16.38
CA PRO A 103 -1.23 -9.51 16.09
C PRO A 103 -1.10 -8.60 14.87
N LEU A 104 -2.17 -8.56 14.08
CA LEU A 104 -2.30 -7.61 12.98
C LEU A 104 -2.66 -6.23 13.52
N ASP A 105 -2.34 -5.19 12.77
CA ASP A 105 -2.61 -3.82 13.18
C ASP A 105 -4.10 -3.57 13.44
N HIS A 106 -4.36 -2.52 14.24
CA HIS A 106 -5.73 -2.16 14.62
C HIS A 106 -6.61 -1.91 13.40
N GLY A 107 -7.79 -2.53 13.39
CA GLY A 107 -8.74 -2.44 12.28
C GLY A 107 -8.54 -3.48 11.19
N ILE A 108 -7.43 -4.19 11.16
CA ILE A 108 -7.22 -5.32 10.24
C ILE A 108 -7.89 -6.57 10.84
N LEU A 109 -8.86 -7.13 10.10
CA LEU A 109 -9.64 -8.27 10.56
C LEU A 109 -8.94 -9.59 10.24
N ARG A 110 -8.36 -9.70 9.05
CA ARG A 110 -7.65 -10.90 8.58
C ARG A 110 -6.88 -10.69 7.30
N ARG A 111 -5.98 -11.62 7.01
CA ARG A 111 -5.33 -11.78 5.70
C ARG A 111 -6.23 -12.59 4.78
N LEU A 112 -6.17 -12.31 3.49
CA LEU A 112 -6.85 -13.05 2.44
C LEU A 112 -5.86 -13.40 1.33
N TRP A 113 -6.05 -14.55 0.72
CA TRP A 113 -5.39 -14.93 -0.52
C TRP A 113 -6.46 -15.09 -1.59
N MET A 114 -6.47 -14.21 -2.59
CA MET A 114 -7.48 -14.19 -3.63
C MET A 114 -6.82 -14.20 -5.02
N SER A 115 -7.42 -14.95 -5.95
CA SER A 115 -7.06 -14.82 -7.35
C SER A 115 -7.54 -13.47 -7.91
N ARG A 116 -6.99 -13.08 -9.04
CA ARG A 116 -7.44 -11.87 -9.76
C ARG A 116 -8.94 -11.90 -10.04
N ASP A 117 -9.47 -13.06 -10.47
CA ASP A 117 -10.88 -13.20 -10.83
C ASP A 117 -11.80 -13.17 -9.62
N GLU A 118 -11.41 -13.80 -8.51
CA GLU A 118 -12.14 -13.68 -7.24
C GLU A 118 -12.22 -12.23 -6.77
N LEU A 119 -11.11 -11.50 -6.89
CA LEU A 119 -11.09 -10.08 -6.54
C LEU A 119 -11.96 -9.25 -7.48
N ALA A 120 -11.90 -9.49 -8.79
CA ALA A 120 -12.73 -8.80 -9.77
C ALA A 120 -14.24 -9.02 -9.57
N ALA A 121 -14.62 -10.17 -8.99
CA ALA A 121 -16.02 -10.51 -8.71
C ALA A 121 -16.62 -9.77 -7.50
N CYS A 122 -15.79 -9.07 -6.70
CA CYS A 122 -16.25 -8.36 -5.47
C CYS A 122 -15.75 -6.93 -5.38
N GLN A 123 -15.74 -6.20 -6.50
CA GLN A 123 -15.18 -4.83 -6.57
C GLN A 123 -15.87 -3.84 -5.63
N GLU A 124 -17.14 -4.06 -5.28
CA GLU A 124 -17.88 -3.25 -4.32
C GLU A 124 -17.30 -3.33 -2.90
N ARG A 125 -16.51 -4.37 -2.62
CA ARG A 125 -15.79 -4.56 -1.35
C ARG A 125 -14.41 -3.93 -1.34
N HIS A 126 -13.90 -3.47 -2.48
CA HIS A 126 -12.57 -2.89 -2.54
C HIS A 126 -12.51 -1.56 -1.79
N ARG A 127 -11.38 -1.33 -1.11
CA ARG A 127 -11.08 -0.05 -0.47
C ARG A 127 -11.11 1.10 -1.47
N SER A 128 -10.68 0.82 -2.70
CA SER A 128 -10.69 1.74 -3.83
C SER A 128 -10.57 0.99 -5.16
N PRO A 129 -10.89 1.63 -6.30
CA PRO A 129 -10.65 1.03 -7.62
C PRO A 129 -9.18 0.68 -7.90
N GLN A 130 -8.25 1.31 -7.19
CA GLN A 130 -6.82 1.06 -7.34
C GLN A 130 -6.40 -0.34 -6.87
N VAL A 131 -7.18 -0.99 -6.03
CA VAL A 131 -6.90 -2.35 -5.55
C VAL A 131 -6.77 -3.34 -6.70
N LEU A 132 -7.72 -3.36 -7.61
CA LEU A 132 -7.69 -4.24 -8.79
C LEU A 132 -6.74 -3.70 -9.87
N LEU A 133 -6.71 -2.39 -10.08
CA LEU A 133 -5.85 -1.74 -11.08
C LEU A 133 -4.36 -2.06 -10.85
N CYS A 134 -3.89 -1.98 -9.61
CA CYS A 134 -2.50 -2.33 -9.29
C CYS A 134 -2.16 -3.79 -9.63
N ILE A 135 -3.08 -4.71 -9.38
CA ILE A 135 -2.92 -6.12 -9.73
C ILE A 135 -2.91 -6.31 -11.25
N ASP A 136 -3.80 -5.66 -11.96
CA ASP A 136 -3.84 -5.73 -13.42
C ASP A 136 -2.55 -5.17 -14.06
N ASP A 137 -2.01 -4.08 -13.54
CA ASP A 137 -0.73 -3.53 -13.98
C ASP A 137 0.43 -4.48 -13.67
N TYR A 138 0.43 -5.09 -12.47
CA TYR A 138 1.40 -6.13 -12.11
C TYR A 138 1.36 -7.31 -13.09
N LEU A 139 0.18 -7.83 -13.41
CA LEU A 139 -0.01 -8.96 -14.31
C LEU A 139 0.36 -8.63 -15.76
N ARG A 140 0.24 -7.38 -16.18
CA ARG A 140 0.76 -6.91 -17.47
C ARG A 140 2.29 -6.77 -17.53
N GLY A 141 2.97 -7.03 -16.42
CA GLY A 141 4.43 -6.93 -16.34
C GLY A 141 4.94 -5.51 -16.11
N GLN A 142 4.09 -4.57 -15.71
CA GLN A 142 4.52 -3.20 -15.43
C GLN A 142 5.48 -3.16 -14.24
N ARG A 143 6.70 -2.72 -14.49
CA ARG A 143 7.80 -2.66 -13.51
C ARG A 143 8.68 -1.44 -13.77
N ALA A 144 9.05 -0.77 -12.69
CA ALA A 144 10.13 0.21 -12.72
C ALA A 144 11.17 -0.16 -11.66
N PRO A 145 12.47 0.02 -11.95
CA PRO A 145 13.53 -0.35 -11.00
C PRO A 145 13.44 0.53 -9.75
N LEU A 146 13.71 -0.06 -8.58
CA LEU A 146 13.75 0.68 -7.30
C LEU A 146 14.81 1.80 -7.30
N ALA A 147 15.82 1.70 -8.13
CA ALA A 147 16.85 2.74 -8.33
C ALA A 147 16.27 4.08 -8.83
N MET A 148 15.04 4.09 -9.37
CA MET A 148 14.35 5.34 -9.70
C MET A 148 13.86 6.11 -8.46
N LEU A 149 13.77 5.44 -7.31
CA LEU A 149 13.41 6.05 -6.03
C LEU A 149 14.69 6.45 -5.30
N ASN A 150 14.90 7.73 -5.14
CA ASN A 150 16.03 8.27 -4.38
C ASN A 150 15.53 8.86 -3.08
N THR A 151 16.09 8.41 -1.96
CA THR A 151 15.81 8.98 -0.64
C THR A 151 17.07 9.63 -0.11
N HIS A 152 17.08 10.96 -0.09
CA HIS A 152 18.20 11.71 0.46
C HIS A 152 18.28 11.49 1.98
N PRO A 153 19.49 11.43 2.59
CA PRO A 153 19.67 11.23 4.04
C PRO A 153 18.85 12.17 4.92
N SER A 154 18.59 13.39 4.50
CA SER A 154 17.76 14.35 5.25
C SER A 154 16.31 13.87 5.48
N ALA A 155 15.82 12.95 4.65
CA ALA A 155 14.47 12.38 4.82
C ALA A 155 14.36 11.47 6.06
N TYR A 156 15.49 11.02 6.61
CA TYR A 156 15.53 10.17 7.81
C TYR A 156 15.68 10.95 9.11
N GLY A 157 15.47 12.28 9.09
CA GLY A 157 15.59 13.13 10.28
C GLY A 157 17.01 13.27 10.82
N VAL A 158 18.02 12.89 10.04
CA VAL A 158 19.41 13.17 10.39
C VAL A 158 19.64 14.65 10.11
N GLU A 159 19.77 15.46 11.16
CA GLU A 159 20.21 16.86 11.03
C GLU A 159 21.53 16.85 10.26
N ASN A 160 21.64 17.71 9.26
CA ASN A 160 22.88 17.94 8.56
C ASN A 160 23.95 18.32 9.59
N VAL A 161 24.84 17.39 9.90
CA VAL A 161 26.09 17.74 10.60
C VAL A 161 26.90 18.50 9.55
N SER A 162 26.84 19.81 9.65
CA SER A 162 27.63 20.76 8.87
C SER A 162 29.12 20.61 9.15
#